data_c206efca9235e80a355dd4158194d33c
#
_entry.id   c206efca9235e80a355dd4158194d33c
#
_cell.length_a   1.000
_cell.length_b   1.000
_cell.length_c   1.000
_cell.angle_alpha   90.00
_cell.angle_beta   90.00
_cell.angle_gamma   90.00
#
_symmetry.space_group_name_H-M   'P 1'
#
loop_
_entity.id
_entity.type
_entity.pdbx_description
1 polymer ?
#
loop_
_entity_poly.entity_id
_entity_poly.type
_entity_poly.pdbx_seq_one_letter_code
_entity_poly.pdbx_strand_id
1 'polypeptide(L)'
;MSLENQKIRIRLKAFDHRMIDRSAAEIVATAKRTGALVKGPIPLPTRIEKVTILISPHVNKDARDQYEIRTHKRMMDIVEPTEKTVDALMKLDLAAGVEVQISLG
;
A
#
# COMPACT_ATOMS: atom_id res chain seq x y z
N MET A 1 -26.19 4.36 12.19
CA MET A 1 -25.53 3.06 12.09
C MET A 1 -24.27 3.06 12.93
N SER A 2 -24.10 2.05 13.74
CA SER A 2 -22.88 1.94 14.55
C SER A 2 -21.73 1.45 13.71
N LEU A 3 -20.55 2.05 13.89
CA LEU A 3 -19.32 1.61 13.25
C LEU A 3 -18.64 0.46 14.01
N GLU A 4 -19.21 0.04 15.14
CA GLU A 4 -18.58 -0.92 16.04
C GLU A 4 -18.31 -2.28 15.41
N ASN A 5 -19.18 -2.72 14.50
CA ASN A 5 -19.04 -4.02 13.84
C ASN A 5 -18.45 -3.91 12.43
N GLN A 6 -18.00 -2.72 12.04
CA GLN A 6 -17.42 -2.52 10.73
C GLN A 6 -15.92 -2.63 10.78
N LYS A 7 -15.36 -3.09 9.69
CA LYS A 7 -13.91 -3.11 9.50
C LYS A 7 -13.56 -2.25 8.30
N ILE A 8 -12.47 -1.54 8.43
CA ILE A 8 -11.90 -0.83 7.29
C ILE A 8 -10.70 -1.65 6.82
N ARG A 9 -10.77 -2.15 5.60
CA ARG A 9 -9.67 -2.88 5.01
C ARG A 9 -8.92 -1.94 4.09
N ILE A 10 -7.63 -1.80 4.34
CA ILE A 10 -6.76 -0.92 3.59
C ILE A 10 -5.73 -1.78 2.88
N ARG A 11 -5.64 -1.60 1.57
CA ARG A 11 -4.63 -2.25 0.74
C ARG A 11 -3.72 -1.19 0.16
N LEU A 12 -2.42 -1.42 0.30
CA LEU A 12 -1.41 -0.52 -0.22
C LEU A 12 -0.61 -1.22 -1.31
N LYS A 13 -0.28 -0.48 -2.35
CA LYS A 13 0.61 -0.94 -3.42
C LYS A 13 1.66 0.12 -3.69
N ALA A 14 2.89 -0.30 -3.85
CA ALA A 14 3.97 0.59 -4.25
C ALA A 14 5.10 -0.21 -4.88
N PHE A 15 5.87 0.44 -5.73
CA PHE A 15 7.06 -0.17 -6.29
C PHE A 15 8.24 -0.11 -5.31
N ASP A 16 8.23 0.82 -4.39
CA ASP A 16 9.27 0.99 -3.39
C ASP A 16 8.81 0.46 -2.05
N HIS A 17 9.51 -0.55 -1.52
CA HIS A 17 9.13 -1.16 -0.25
C HIS A 17 9.27 -0.21 0.95
N ARG A 18 10.20 0.74 0.87
CA ARG A 18 10.40 1.71 1.96
C ARG A 18 9.23 2.67 2.06
N MET A 19 8.72 3.10 0.90
CA MET A 19 7.59 4.02 0.87
C MET A 19 6.33 3.34 1.36
N ILE A 20 6.09 2.09 0.96
CA ILE A 20 4.91 1.36 1.38
C ILE A 20 4.94 1.08 2.88
N ASP A 21 6.09 0.73 3.43
CA ASP A 21 6.23 0.48 4.86
C ASP A 21 6.05 1.76 5.68
N ARG A 22 6.58 2.88 5.20
CA ARG A 22 6.39 4.18 5.84
C ARG A 22 4.92 4.58 5.85
N SER A 23 4.24 4.42 4.71
CA SER A 23 2.82 4.75 4.61
C SER A 23 1.98 3.85 5.50
N ALA A 24 2.29 2.56 5.56
CA ALA A 24 1.61 1.64 6.46
C ALA A 24 1.78 2.06 7.91
N ALA A 25 2.99 2.46 8.31
CA ALA A 25 3.25 2.92 9.66
C ALA A 25 2.46 4.18 10.01
N GLU A 26 2.34 5.11 9.07
CA GLU A 26 1.55 6.32 9.27
C GLU A 26 0.06 6.01 9.46
N ILE A 27 -0.47 5.09 8.67
CA ILE A 27 -1.88 4.67 8.79
C ILE A 27 -2.11 4.01 10.15
N VAL A 28 -1.22 3.13 10.56
CA VAL A 28 -1.34 2.45 11.86
C VAL A 28 -1.29 3.45 13.00
N ALA A 29 -0.35 4.39 12.96
CA ALA A 29 -0.23 5.41 14.00
C ALA A 29 -1.48 6.29 14.06
N THR A 30 -2.02 6.67 12.90
CA THR A 30 -3.23 7.50 12.83
C THR A 30 -4.43 6.75 13.41
N ALA A 31 -4.60 5.49 13.04
CA ALA A 31 -5.70 4.67 13.54
C ALA A 31 -5.63 4.47 15.05
N LYS A 32 -4.45 4.16 15.57
CA LYS A 32 -4.26 3.99 17.01
C LYS A 32 -4.51 5.26 17.78
N ARG A 33 -4.12 6.39 17.23
CA ARG A 33 -4.34 7.70 17.87
C ARG A 33 -5.81 8.02 18.00
N THR A 34 -6.66 7.51 17.11
CA THR A 34 -8.10 7.71 17.16
C THR A 34 -8.84 6.65 17.98
N GLY A 35 -8.12 5.72 18.58
CA GLY A 35 -8.68 4.70 19.44
C GLY A 35 -9.10 3.41 18.74
N ALA A 36 -8.83 3.25 17.46
CA ALA A 36 -9.17 2.04 16.74
C ALA A 36 -8.10 0.95 16.95
N LEU A 37 -8.51 -0.29 16.79
CA LEU A 37 -7.60 -1.43 16.81
C LEU A 37 -7.14 -1.74 15.40
N VAL A 38 -5.88 -2.05 15.24
CA VAL A 38 -5.30 -2.33 13.93
C VAL A 38 -4.75 -3.75 13.91
N LYS A 39 -5.15 -4.52 12.90
CA LYS A 39 -4.59 -5.84 12.62
C LYS A 39 -3.70 -5.74 11.39
N GLY A 40 -2.44 -6.05 11.55
CA GLY A 40 -1.43 -5.91 10.52
C GLY A 40 -0.52 -4.73 10.78
N PRO A 41 0.23 -4.26 9.81
CA PRO A 41 0.15 -4.59 8.39
C PRO A 41 0.66 -5.98 8.07
N ILE A 42 -0.01 -6.63 7.12
CA ILE A 42 0.36 -7.97 6.65
C ILE A 42 0.97 -7.82 5.26
N PRO A 43 2.20 -8.27 5.05
CA PRO A 43 2.77 -8.28 3.71
C PRO A 43 2.07 -9.33 2.85
N LEU A 44 1.62 -8.90 1.69
CA LEU A 44 1.09 -9.81 0.68
C LEU A 44 2.22 -10.20 -0.28
N PRO A 45 2.04 -11.28 -1.04
CA PRO A 45 3.07 -11.69 -1.99
C PRO A 45 3.44 -10.57 -2.94
N THR A 46 4.74 -10.35 -3.10
CA THR A 46 5.27 -9.35 -4.01
C THR A 46 5.16 -9.86 -5.44
N ARG A 47 4.54 -9.07 -6.30
CA ARG A 47 4.47 -9.40 -7.71
C ARG A 47 5.75 -8.91 -8.39
N ILE A 48 6.40 -9.82 -9.11
CA ILE A 48 7.62 -9.51 -9.87
C ILE A 48 7.30 -9.65 -11.33
N GLU A 49 7.51 -8.59 -12.09
CA GLU A 49 7.36 -8.59 -13.53
C GLU A 49 8.72 -8.31 -14.15
N LYS A 50 9.10 -9.15 -15.12
CA LYS A 50 10.32 -8.93 -15.89
C LYS A 50 9.94 -8.33 -17.22
N VAL A 51 10.51 -7.17 -17.50
CA VAL A 51 10.28 -6.46 -18.74
C VAL A 51 11.59 -6.42 -19.52
N THR A 52 11.54 -6.86 -20.77
CA THR A 52 12.69 -6.81 -21.66
C THR A 52 12.50 -5.65 -22.62
N ILE A 53 13.48 -4.75 -22.66
CA ILE A 53 13.47 -3.61 -23.57
C ILE A 53 14.60 -3.77 -24.57
N LEU A 54 14.27 -3.65 -25.85
CA LEU A 54 15.24 -3.56 -26.92
C LEU A 54 15.66 -2.10 -27.05
N ILE A 55 16.92 -1.81 -26.74
CA ILE A 55 17.41 -0.44 -26.75
C ILE A 55 17.72 0.02 -28.17
N SER A 56 18.41 -0.77 -28.96
CA SER A 56 18.71 -0.44 -30.34
C SER A 56 18.98 -1.72 -31.13
N PRO A 57 18.31 -1.93 -32.26
CA PRO A 57 18.55 -3.13 -33.05
C PRO A 57 19.84 -3.07 -33.84
N HIS A 58 20.49 -1.93 -33.90
CA HIS A 58 21.69 -1.75 -34.75
C HIS A 58 23.02 -1.83 -34.00
N VAL A 59 23.01 -1.78 -32.70
CA VAL A 59 24.23 -1.58 -31.95
C VAL A 59 24.93 -2.90 -31.64
N ASN A 60 24.23 -3.83 -31.08
CA ASN A 60 24.78 -5.18 -30.89
C ASN A 60 23.70 -6.10 -30.32
N LYS A 61 24.09 -7.36 -30.14
CA LYS A 61 23.19 -8.37 -29.63
C LYS A 61 22.81 -8.18 -28.17
N ASP A 62 23.54 -7.37 -27.44
CA ASP A 62 23.34 -7.15 -26.03
C ASP A 62 22.50 -5.93 -25.72
N ALA A 63 21.87 -5.34 -26.74
CA ALA A 63 21.00 -4.18 -26.57
C ALA A 63 19.65 -4.55 -25.96
N ARG A 64 19.63 -5.50 -25.05
CA ARG A 64 18.44 -5.88 -24.31
C ARG A 64 18.67 -5.59 -22.85
N ASP A 65 17.87 -4.69 -22.31
CA ASP A 65 17.85 -4.48 -20.88
C ASP A 65 16.63 -5.19 -20.31
N GLN A 66 16.87 -5.95 -19.27
CA GLN A 66 15.80 -6.58 -18.52
C GLN A 66 15.61 -5.80 -17.23
N TYR A 67 14.39 -5.38 -17.01
CA TYR A 67 14.01 -4.73 -15.77
C TYR A 67 13.12 -5.65 -14.97
N GLU A 68 13.33 -5.67 -13.68
CA GLU A 68 12.39 -6.27 -12.75
C GLU A 68 11.55 -5.17 -12.13
N ILE A 69 10.25 -5.28 -12.29
CA ILE A 69 9.31 -4.40 -11.61
C ILE A 69 8.72 -5.21 -10.46
N ARG A 70 8.99 -4.77 -9.27
CA ARG A 70 8.45 -5.40 -8.06
C ARG A 70 7.34 -4.54 -7.50
N THR A 71 6.15 -5.13 -7.41
CA THR A 71 5.01 -4.48 -6.82
C THR A 71 4.81 -5.04 -5.42
N HIS A 72 5.11 -4.21 -4.43
CA HIS A 72 4.91 -4.56 -3.03
C HIS A 72 3.49 -4.27 -2.62
N LYS A 73 2.92 -5.15 -1.81
CA LYS A 73 1.56 -5.02 -1.33
C LYS A 73 1.52 -5.21 0.17
N ARG A 74 0.70 -4.39 0.82
CA ARG A 74 0.43 -4.53 2.24
C ARG A 74 -1.07 -4.45 2.47
N MET A 75 -1.55 -5.18 3.47
CA MET A 75 -2.95 -5.15 3.84
C MET A 75 -3.06 -4.96 5.34
N MET A 76 -4.02 -4.17 5.77
CA MET A 76 -4.33 -4.02 7.18
C MET A 76 -5.82 -3.87 7.38
N ASP A 77 -6.30 -4.33 8.51
CA ASP A 77 -7.68 -4.17 8.90
C ASP A 77 -7.74 -3.27 10.12
N ILE A 78 -8.57 -2.25 10.05
CA ILE A 78 -8.86 -1.41 11.18
C ILE A 78 -10.17 -1.89 11.75
N VAL A 79 -10.11 -2.37 12.99
CA VAL A 79 -11.25 -2.95 13.70
C VAL A 79 -11.77 -1.90 14.66
N GLU A 80 -13.08 -1.83 14.78
CA GLU A 80 -13.76 -0.86 15.66
C GLU A 80 -13.37 0.58 15.33
N PRO A 81 -13.50 1.00 14.06
CA PRO A 81 -13.18 2.37 13.71
C PRO A 81 -14.20 3.32 14.31
N THR A 82 -13.74 4.52 14.64
CA THR A 82 -14.63 5.61 15.06
C THR A 82 -14.79 6.59 13.91
N GLU A 83 -15.70 7.54 14.06
CA GLU A 83 -15.82 8.61 13.06
C GLU A 83 -14.54 9.42 12.95
N LYS A 84 -13.83 9.57 14.07
CA LYS A 84 -12.53 10.23 14.07
C LYS A 84 -11.50 9.46 13.26
N THR A 85 -11.55 8.12 13.31
CA THR A 85 -10.64 7.27 12.54
C THR A 85 -10.85 7.49 11.05
N VAL A 86 -12.10 7.43 10.59
CA VAL A 86 -12.42 7.62 9.18
C VAL A 86 -11.98 9.01 8.71
N ASP A 87 -12.31 10.03 9.50
CA ASP A 87 -11.97 11.41 9.16
C ASP A 87 -10.46 11.63 9.11
N ALA A 88 -9.73 11.08 10.07
CA ALA A 88 -8.28 11.19 10.11
C ALA A 88 -7.62 10.49 8.93
N LEU A 89 -8.13 9.32 8.52
CA LEU A 89 -7.60 8.60 7.37
C LEU A 89 -7.86 9.33 6.07
N MET A 90 -9.01 9.99 5.94
CA MET A 90 -9.31 10.77 4.73
C MET A 90 -8.45 12.01 4.61
N LYS A 91 -7.99 12.55 5.72
CA LYS A 91 -7.11 13.72 5.74
C LYS A 91 -5.62 13.36 5.67
N LEU A 92 -5.31 12.08 5.75
CA LEU A 92 -3.93 11.63 5.77
C LEU A 92 -3.31 11.80 4.38
N ASP A 93 -2.18 12.50 4.34
CA ASP A 93 -1.45 12.73 3.12
C ASP A 93 -0.30 11.71 3.03
N LEU A 94 -0.47 10.73 2.19
CA LEU A 94 0.51 9.67 2.02
C LEU A 94 1.51 10.02 0.91
N ALA A 95 2.65 9.34 0.93
CA ALA A 95 3.70 9.56 -0.05
C ALA A 95 3.20 9.30 -1.48
N ALA A 96 3.64 10.13 -2.41
CA ALA A 96 3.38 9.89 -3.83
C ALA A 96 4.02 8.55 -4.23
N GLY A 97 3.37 7.82 -5.12
CA GLY A 97 3.84 6.50 -5.55
C GLY A 97 3.26 5.35 -4.76
N VAL A 98 2.46 5.63 -3.74
CA VAL A 98 1.74 4.61 -2.99
C VAL A 98 0.27 4.67 -3.36
N GLU A 99 -0.23 3.57 -3.90
CA GLU A 99 -1.66 3.45 -4.21
C GLU A 99 -2.38 2.90 -2.99
N VAL A 100 -3.47 3.54 -2.62
CA VAL A 100 -4.26 3.16 -1.45
C VAL A 100 -5.66 2.80 -1.90
N GLN A 101 -6.12 1.64 -1.48
CA GLN A 101 -7.50 1.20 -1.67
C GLN A 101 -8.11 0.97 -0.29
N ILE A 102 -9.24 1.61 -0.06
CA ILE A 102 -9.97 1.51 1.20
C ILE A 102 -11.33 0.89 0.91
N SER A 103 -11.65 -0.17 1.60
CA SER A 103 -12.97 -0.78 1.51
C SER A 103 -13.55 -0.98 2.89
N LEU A 104 -14.86 -0.76 2.99
CA LEU A 104 -15.63 -1.00 4.20
C LEU A 104 -16.23 -2.40 4.12
N GLY A 105 -16.07 -3.14 5.17
CA GLY A 105 -16.59 -4.50 5.14
C GLY A 105 -17.10 -4.99 6.47
#